data_5aa14b2f19401dae4f0957df39d3c2db
#
_entry.id   5aa14b2f19401dae4f0957df39d3c2db
#
_cell.length_a   1.000
_cell.length_b   1.000
_cell.length_c   1.000
_cell.angle_alpha   90.00
_cell.angle_beta   90.00
_cell.angle_gamma   90.00
#
_symmetry.space_group_name_H-M   'P 1'
#
loop_
_entity.id
_entity.type
_entity.pdbx_description
1 polymer ?
#
loop_
_entity_poly.entity_id
_entity_poly.type
_entity_poly.pdbx_seq_one_letter_code
_entity_poly.pdbx_strand_id
1 'polypeptide(L)'
;MKELRRYQWLVGVLLVALFLTGCKTGHQFVKKTEFKDTDKIVITFAGPVDEAWATNVGSYAVYEKPDPDIVLTIKSIALNSERTVATIIFAAPLNTGEAHILNTTGIMSEGQDLGAGILTVKKLYFGVLMTIFLGAALINNFVFTKYLGLCVFFGCSQKRGTAIGMGIVFAVVITFAAMMAWALYQFVLKPYQLTFLNIVVFIGLVSLSVQGVDTVLRKVNPVLFKAFGVYLVLVIANCIAIAVPLMLADNEYTAWESFSLASGAGIGFLIALFLMACVREKLELAKVPLSFKGLPIAFVVAGLFALAFLGFSGLSIY
;
A
#
# COMPACT_ATOMS: atom_id res chain seq x y z
N MET A 1 -11.79 -7.73 33.49
CA MET A 1 -11.47 -8.52 32.29
C MET A 1 -12.62 -8.64 31.26
N LYS A 2 -13.89 -8.69 31.65
CA LYS A 2 -15.03 -8.72 30.71
C LYS A 2 -15.29 -7.37 30.02
N GLU A 3 -15.08 -6.27 30.69
CA GLU A 3 -15.24 -4.92 30.17
C GLU A 3 -14.22 -4.57 29.07
N LEU A 4 -12.94 -4.87 29.26
CA LEU A 4 -11.88 -4.64 28.25
C LEU A 4 -12.16 -5.43 26.93
N ARG A 5 -12.79 -6.58 27.04
CA ARG A 5 -13.15 -7.43 25.89
C ARG A 5 -14.27 -6.82 25.05
N ARG A 6 -15.16 -6.06 25.66
CA ARG A 6 -16.26 -5.34 25.00
C ARG A 6 -15.74 -4.11 24.24
N TYR A 7 -14.76 -3.39 24.80
CA TYR A 7 -14.10 -2.28 24.13
C TYR A 7 -13.24 -2.70 22.94
N GLN A 8 -12.55 -3.84 23.03
CA GLN A 8 -11.77 -4.38 21.90
C GLN A 8 -12.65 -4.79 20.72
N TRP A 9 -13.83 -5.34 21.00
CA TRP A 9 -14.82 -5.66 19.95
C TRP A 9 -15.40 -4.39 19.32
N LEU A 10 -15.71 -3.38 20.12
CA LEU A 10 -16.22 -2.10 19.64
C LEU A 10 -15.20 -1.35 18.78
N VAL A 11 -13.94 -1.35 19.19
CA VAL A 11 -12.85 -0.74 18.39
C VAL A 11 -12.64 -1.49 17.07
N GLY A 12 -12.72 -2.82 17.08
CA GLY A 12 -12.64 -3.63 15.85
C GLY A 12 -13.81 -3.38 14.91
N VAL A 13 -15.04 -3.29 15.44
CA VAL A 13 -16.24 -3.01 14.65
C VAL A 13 -16.25 -1.56 14.15
N LEU A 14 -15.77 -0.61 14.96
CA LEU A 14 -15.67 0.80 14.57
C LEU A 14 -14.62 0.99 13.46
N LEU A 15 -13.52 0.27 13.53
CA LEU A 15 -12.49 0.26 12.47
C LEU A 15 -13.01 -0.36 11.18
N VAL A 16 -13.76 -1.46 11.24
CA VAL A 16 -14.38 -2.08 10.06
C VAL A 16 -15.47 -1.18 9.48
N ALA A 17 -16.26 -0.49 10.32
CA ALA A 17 -17.25 0.48 9.86
C ALA A 17 -16.62 1.70 9.19
N LEU A 18 -15.47 2.19 9.70
CA LEU A 18 -14.67 3.24 9.05
C LEU A 18 -14.10 2.82 7.70
N PHE A 19 -13.82 1.52 7.50
CA PHE A 19 -13.38 0.98 6.21
C PHE A 19 -14.47 1.01 5.14
N LEU A 20 -15.73 0.96 5.53
CA LEU A 20 -16.86 0.95 4.59
C LEU A 20 -17.30 2.35 4.15
N THR A 21 -16.90 3.39 4.90
CA THR A 21 -17.14 4.78 4.50
C THR A 21 -15.95 5.27 3.67
N GLY A 22 -15.90 4.87 2.39
CA GLY A 22 -14.94 5.39 1.43
C GLY A 22 -15.04 6.91 1.35
N CYS A 23 -13.93 7.59 1.65
CA CYS A 23 -13.85 9.05 1.60
C CYS A 23 -14.11 9.51 0.16
N LYS A 24 -15.21 10.20 -0.08
CA LYS A 24 -15.50 10.87 -1.35
C LYS A 24 -14.66 12.15 -1.41
N THR A 25 -13.43 12.05 -1.88
CA THR A 25 -12.68 13.21 -2.35
C THR A 25 -13.16 13.51 -3.77
N GLY A 26 -14.13 14.41 -3.88
CA GLY A 26 -14.68 14.82 -5.16
C GLY A 26 -15.77 15.86 -4.98
N HIS A 27 -16.02 16.65 -5.99
CA HIS A 27 -17.12 17.59 -6.02
C HIS A 27 -18.44 16.82 -5.78
N GLN A 28 -19.36 17.34 -4.96
CA GLN A 28 -20.62 16.65 -4.62
C GLN A 28 -21.46 16.26 -5.85
N PHE A 29 -21.31 16.97 -6.96
CA PHE A 29 -22.04 16.74 -8.20
C PHE A 29 -21.40 15.71 -9.14
N VAL A 30 -20.16 15.30 -8.90
CA VAL A 30 -19.49 14.24 -9.67
C VAL A 30 -19.60 12.92 -8.94
N LYS A 31 -20.29 11.98 -9.57
CA LYS A 31 -20.54 10.64 -9.00
C LYS A 31 -19.35 9.71 -9.16
N LYS A 32 -18.66 9.76 -10.31
CA LYS A 32 -17.54 8.86 -10.63
C LYS A 32 -16.66 9.42 -11.73
N THR A 33 -15.36 9.17 -11.64
CA THR A 33 -14.38 9.43 -12.69
C THR A 33 -13.56 8.18 -12.94
N GLU A 34 -13.43 7.77 -14.21
CA GLU A 34 -12.73 6.54 -14.58
C GLU A 34 -11.94 6.73 -15.88
N PHE A 35 -10.83 6.00 -16.01
CA PHE A 35 -10.22 5.76 -17.31
C PHE A 35 -11.01 4.68 -18.05
N LYS A 36 -11.48 4.98 -19.27
CA LYS A 36 -12.13 4.01 -20.12
C LYS A 36 -11.15 3.33 -21.08
N ASP A 37 -10.15 4.08 -21.51
CA ASP A 37 -9.10 3.64 -22.42
C ASP A 37 -7.78 4.34 -22.09
N THR A 38 -6.70 4.07 -22.83
CA THR A 38 -5.41 4.75 -22.65
C THR A 38 -5.44 6.24 -23.00
N ASP A 39 -6.44 6.68 -23.78
CA ASP A 39 -6.59 8.05 -24.25
C ASP A 39 -7.91 8.71 -23.80
N LYS A 40 -8.74 8.05 -22.95
CA LYS A 40 -10.09 8.51 -22.60
C LYS A 40 -10.35 8.49 -21.10
N ILE A 41 -10.81 9.64 -20.59
CA ILE A 41 -11.34 9.76 -19.23
C ILE A 41 -12.85 9.98 -19.30
N VAL A 42 -13.60 9.23 -18.51
CA VAL A 42 -15.05 9.33 -18.39
C VAL A 42 -15.42 9.93 -17.05
N ILE A 43 -16.22 10.98 -17.08
CA ILE A 43 -16.77 11.64 -15.90
C ILE A 43 -18.27 11.37 -15.88
N THR A 44 -18.76 10.82 -14.78
CA THR A 44 -20.20 10.61 -14.54
C THR A 44 -20.68 11.63 -13.52
N PHE A 45 -21.62 12.47 -13.92
CA PHE A 45 -22.26 13.47 -13.08
C PHE A 45 -23.46 12.91 -12.34
N ALA A 46 -23.87 13.55 -11.27
CA ALA A 46 -25.04 13.15 -10.48
C ALA A 46 -26.37 13.58 -11.13
N GLY A 47 -26.32 14.56 -12.04
CA GLY A 47 -27.45 15.08 -12.81
C GLY A 47 -27.03 15.59 -14.19
N PRO A 48 -27.96 16.07 -15.01
CA PRO A 48 -27.66 16.61 -16.33
C PRO A 48 -26.83 17.88 -16.23
N VAL A 49 -25.83 18.03 -17.11
CA VAL A 49 -24.97 19.20 -17.23
C VAL A 49 -25.28 19.98 -18.50
N ASP A 50 -24.96 21.27 -18.51
CA ASP A 50 -25.15 22.13 -19.67
C ASP A 50 -24.17 21.73 -20.77
N GLU A 51 -24.68 21.50 -21.96
CA GLU A 51 -23.92 21.01 -23.10
C GLU A 51 -22.81 22.00 -23.51
N ALA A 52 -23.12 23.30 -23.50
CA ALA A 52 -22.17 24.37 -23.86
C ALA A 52 -20.94 24.39 -22.91
N TRP A 53 -21.16 24.12 -21.63
CA TRP A 53 -20.07 24.00 -20.63
C TRP A 53 -19.34 22.68 -20.78
N ALA A 54 -20.07 21.57 -20.86
CA ALA A 54 -19.52 20.23 -20.84
C ALA A 54 -18.67 19.89 -22.08
N THR A 55 -18.95 20.48 -23.22
CA THR A 55 -18.20 20.29 -24.47
C THR A 55 -17.05 21.30 -24.67
N ASN A 56 -16.98 22.33 -23.84
CA ASN A 56 -15.91 23.31 -23.91
C ASN A 56 -14.61 22.77 -23.32
N VAL A 57 -13.56 22.69 -24.14
CA VAL A 57 -12.22 22.23 -23.71
C VAL A 57 -11.64 23.10 -22.58
N GLY A 58 -11.93 24.41 -22.61
CA GLY A 58 -11.46 25.35 -21.58
C GLY A 58 -12.08 25.14 -20.19
N SER A 59 -13.14 24.33 -20.08
CA SER A 59 -13.78 24.00 -18.82
C SER A 59 -13.00 22.95 -18.01
N TYR A 60 -11.99 22.32 -18.62
CA TYR A 60 -11.23 21.22 -18.02
C TYR A 60 -9.73 21.48 -18.15
N ALA A 61 -9.00 21.37 -17.06
CA ALA A 61 -7.54 21.31 -17.04
C ALA A 61 -7.11 19.97 -16.41
N VAL A 62 -6.37 19.18 -17.16
CA VAL A 62 -5.90 17.86 -16.72
C VAL A 62 -4.40 17.84 -16.73
N TYR A 63 -3.79 17.40 -15.62
CA TYR A 63 -2.35 17.27 -15.49
C TYR A 63 -2.01 16.01 -14.68
N GLU A 64 -0.80 15.51 -14.86
CA GLU A 64 -0.29 14.40 -14.05
C GLU A 64 0.10 14.90 -12.65
N LYS A 65 -0.23 14.14 -11.62
CA LYS A 65 0.09 14.53 -10.22
C LYS A 65 1.58 14.82 -9.98
N PRO A 66 2.54 14.01 -10.53
CA PRO A 66 3.96 14.29 -10.36
C PRO A 66 4.47 15.51 -11.14
N ASP A 67 3.72 15.98 -12.16
CA ASP A 67 4.14 17.08 -13.04
C ASP A 67 3.00 18.08 -13.27
N PRO A 68 2.63 18.88 -12.27
CA PRO A 68 1.47 19.77 -12.30
C PRO A 68 1.61 20.96 -13.28
N ASP A 69 2.82 21.22 -13.76
CA ASP A 69 3.09 22.33 -14.68
C ASP A 69 2.73 22.00 -16.14
N ILE A 70 2.54 20.70 -16.46
CA ILE A 70 2.23 20.25 -17.82
C ILE A 70 0.74 19.93 -17.95
N VAL A 71 -0.02 20.82 -18.57
CA VAL A 71 -1.43 20.58 -18.88
C VAL A 71 -1.55 19.67 -20.11
N LEU A 72 -2.27 18.56 -19.97
CA LEU A 72 -2.46 17.59 -21.05
C LEU A 72 -3.43 18.13 -22.11
N THR A 73 -3.08 17.98 -23.37
CA THR A 73 -3.88 18.49 -24.50
C THR A 73 -5.10 17.62 -24.75
N ILE A 74 -6.29 18.22 -24.56
CA ILE A 74 -7.57 17.59 -24.85
C ILE A 74 -7.86 17.73 -26.34
N LYS A 75 -8.20 16.63 -27.02
CA LYS A 75 -8.53 16.57 -28.43
C LYS A 75 -10.01 16.89 -28.67
N SER A 76 -10.90 16.28 -27.94
CA SER A 76 -12.34 16.45 -28.02
C SER A 76 -13.05 15.96 -26.79
N ILE A 77 -14.28 16.44 -26.58
CA ILE A 77 -15.14 16.00 -25.48
C ILE A 77 -16.46 15.54 -26.08
N ALA A 78 -16.89 14.34 -25.75
CA ALA A 78 -18.18 13.77 -26.15
C ALA A 78 -19.11 13.67 -24.93
N LEU A 79 -20.32 14.18 -25.06
CA LEU A 79 -21.37 14.12 -24.05
C LEU A 79 -22.41 13.08 -24.46
N ASN A 80 -22.92 12.31 -23.48
CA ASN A 80 -24.00 11.35 -23.69
C ASN A 80 -25.33 12.11 -23.94
N SER A 81 -26.29 11.46 -24.63
CA SER A 81 -27.64 11.99 -24.88
C SER A 81 -28.39 12.38 -23.61
N GLU A 82 -28.13 11.75 -22.50
CA GLU A 82 -28.72 12.08 -21.19
C GLU A 82 -28.00 13.23 -20.46
N ARG A 83 -26.91 13.78 -21.00
CA ARG A 83 -26.07 14.85 -20.44
C ARG A 83 -25.51 14.56 -19.05
N THR A 84 -25.39 13.27 -18.71
CA THR A 84 -24.87 12.81 -17.40
C THR A 84 -23.46 12.26 -17.47
N VAL A 85 -22.94 11.97 -18.68
CA VAL A 85 -21.64 11.35 -18.88
C VAL A 85 -20.85 12.11 -19.91
N ALA A 86 -19.72 12.71 -19.50
CA ALA A 86 -18.76 13.35 -20.39
C ALA A 86 -17.55 12.44 -20.61
N THR A 87 -17.16 12.21 -21.84
CA THR A 87 -15.95 11.47 -22.24
C THR A 87 -14.94 12.44 -22.81
N ILE A 88 -13.84 12.65 -22.12
CA ILE A 88 -12.72 13.50 -22.56
C ILE A 88 -11.73 12.60 -23.30
N ILE A 89 -11.40 12.99 -24.54
CA ILE A 89 -10.46 12.29 -25.42
C ILE A 89 -9.20 13.16 -25.53
N PHE A 90 -8.04 12.54 -25.28
CA PHE A 90 -6.75 13.23 -25.31
C PHE A 90 -6.04 13.05 -26.65
N ALA A 91 -5.13 13.97 -26.97
CA ALA A 91 -4.35 13.95 -28.20
C ALA A 91 -3.20 12.92 -28.14
N ALA A 92 -2.71 12.60 -26.95
CA ALA A 92 -1.66 11.63 -26.69
C ALA A 92 -2.16 10.57 -25.67
N PRO A 93 -1.61 9.36 -25.70
CA PRO A 93 -1.93 8.35 -24.71
C PRO A 93 -1.50 8.82 -23.31
N LEU A 94 -2.40 8.65 -22.34
CA LEU A 94 -2.18 9.01 -20.94
C LEU A 94 -1.33 7.99 -20.24
N ASN A 95 -0.50 8.43 -19.33
CA ASN A 95 0.20 7.53 -18.41
C ASN A 95 -0.79 6.96 -17.38
N THR A 96 -1.35 5.80 -17.68
CA THR A 96 -2.38 5.18 -16.83
C THR A 96 -1.84 4.65 -15.49
N GLY A 97 -0.51 4.64 -15.29
CA GLY A 97 0.14 4.26 -14.04
C GLY A 97 0.10 5.37 -12.99
N GLU A 98 -0.03 6.63 -13.43
CA GLU A 98 -0.02 7.79 -12.55
C GLU A 98 -1.43 8.35 -12.29
N ALA A 99 -1.56 9.09 -11.18
CA ALA A 99 -2.80 9.78 -10.86
C ALA A 99 -2.88 11.08 -11.67
N HIS A 100 -4.02 11.30 -12.34
CA HIS A 100 -4.30 12.53 -13.04
C HIS A 100 -5.22 13.41 -12.21
N ILE A 101 -4.90 14.69 -12.12
CA ILE A 101 -5.73 15.68 -11.46
C ILE A 101 -6.49 16.43 -12.56
N LEU A 102 -7.80 16.40 -12.45
CA LEU A 102 -8.72 17.07 -13.36
C LEU A 102 -9.36 18.22 -12.60
N ASN A 103 -9.02 19.44 -12.99
CA ASN A 103 -9.65 20.66 -12.49
C ASN A 103 -10.78 21.05 -13.43
N THR A 104 -11.96 21.25 -12.88
CA THR A 104 -13.11 21.78 -13.61
C THR A 104 -13.37 23.22 -13.19
N THR A 105 -13.53 24.11 -14.17
CA THR A 105 -13.97 25.48 -13.92
C THR A 105 -15.50 25.49 -13.83
N GLY A 106 -16.07 25.80 -12.66
CA GLY A 106 -17.49 25.95 -12.37
C GLY A 106 -18.41 24.98 -13.13
N ILE A 107 -18.86 23.90 -12.48
CA ILE A 107 -19.76 22.92 -13.12
C ILE A 107 -21.13 23.58 -13.33
N MET A 108 -21.58 23.72 -14.59
CA MET A 108 -22.87 24.32 -14.93
C MET A 108 -23.93 23.23 -15.12
N SER A 109 -25.02 23.32 -14.35
CA SER A 109 -26.18 22.44 -14.46
C SER A 109 -27.46 23.29 -14.39
N GLU A 110 -28.32 23.20 -15.40
CA GLU A 110 -29.57 23.97 -15.52
C GLU A 110 -29.38 25.50 -15.33
N GLY A 111 -28.26 26.03 -15.83
CA GLY A 111 -27.91 27.45 -15.69
C GLY A 111 -27.41 27.89 -14.33
N GLN A 112 -27.20 26.97 -13.39
CA GLN A 112 -26.60 27.24 -12.08
C GLN A 112 -25.14 26.80 -12.04
N ASP A 113 -24.26 27.65 -11.52
CA ASP A 113 -22.86 27.31 -11.25
C ASP A 113 -22.75 26.57 -9.91
N LEU A 114 -22.36 25.30 -9.95
CA LEU A 114 -22.17 24.41 -8.81
C LEU A 114 -20.75 24.53 -8.22
N GLY A 115 -19.92 25.39 -8.79
CA GLY A 115 -18.55 25.62 -8.34
C GLY A 115 -17.49 24.79 -9.04
N ALA A 116 -16.23 25.19 -8.86
CA ALA A 116 -15.06 24.49 -9.40
C ALA A 116 -14.79 23.20 -8.63
N GLY A 117 -14.43 22.13 -9.32
CA GLY A 117 -14.10 20.83 -8.73
C GLY A 117 -12.67 20.41 -9.02
N ILE A 118 -12.02 19.83 -8.03
CA ILE A 118 -10.75 19.13 -8.21
C ILE A 118 -11.03 17.64 -8.08
N LEU A 119 -10.85 16.90 -9.18
CA LEU A 119 -11.14 15.49 -9.27
C LEU A 119 -9.84 14.73 -9.50
N THR A 120 -9.60 13.69 -8.71
CA THR A 120 -8.46 12.79 -8.96
C THR A 120 -8.94 11.58 -9.73
N VAL A 121 -8.38 11.36 -10.92
CA VAL A 121 -8.66 10.20 -11.76
C VAL A 121 -7.49 9.24 -11.65
N LYS A 122 -7.77 8.05 -11.15
CA LYS A 122 -6.77 6.99 -11.02
C LYS A 122 -7.36 5.67 -11.54
N LYS A 123 -6.58 4.96 -12.33
CA LYS A 123 -6.99 3.66 -12.83
C LYS A 123 -6.71 2.58 -11.80
N LEU A 124 -7.76 2.02 -11.20
CA LEU A 124 -7.64 0.90 -10.28
C LEU A 124 -7.66 -0.41 -11.07
N TYR A 125 -6.56 -0.72 -11.78
CA TYR A 125 -6.45 -2.00 -12.47
C TYR A 125 -5.87 -3.06 -11.53
N PHE A 126 -6.36 -4.29 -11.67
CA PHE A 126 -5.77 -5.48 -11.07
C PHE A 126 -4.27 -5.60 -11.41
N GLY A 127 -3.88 -5.18 -12.62
CA GLY A 127 -2.48 -5.10 -13.04
C GLY A 127 -1.63 -4.20 -12.17
N VAL A 128 -2.11 -2.99 -11.81
CA VAL A 128 -1.39 -2.05 -10.94
C VAL A 128 -1.23 -2.64 -9.54
N LEU A 129 -2.29 -3.25 -8.99
CA LEU A 129 -2.23 -3.91 -7.69
C LEU A 129 -1.24 -5.06 -7.68
N MET A 130 -1.22 -5.88 -8.75
CA MET A 130 -0.26 -6.97 -8.92
C MET A 130 1.17 -6.45 -9.08
N THR A 131 1.38 -5.35 -9.80
CA THR A 131 2.69 -4.72 -9.94
C THR A 131 3.23 -4.23 -8.61
N ILE A 132 2.39 -3.56 -7.80
CA ILE A 132 2.76 -3.11 -6.45
C ILE A 132 3.08 -4.32 -5.57
N PHE A 133 2.25 -5.37 -5.61
CA PHE A 133 2.43 -6.59 -4.84
C PHE A 133 3.74 -7.32 -5.19
N LEU A 134 3.95 -7.62 -6.47
CA LEU A 134 5.16 -8.30 -6.96
C LEU A 134 6.39 -7.42 -6.80
N GLY A 135 6.22 -6.11 -7.01
CA GLY A 135 7.27 -5.12 -6.75
C GLY A 135 7.76 -5.18 -5.32
N ALA A 136 6.86 -5.19 -4.34
CA ALA A 136 7.22 -5.26 -2.93
C ALA A 136 7.71 -6.64 -2.48
N ALA A 137 7.19 -7.72 -3.08
CA ALA A 137 7.55 -9.09 -2.71
C ALA A 137 8.91 -9.53 -3.28
N LEU A 138 9.19 -9.20 -4.55
CA LEU A 138 10.36 -9.70 -5.27
C LEU A 138 11.34 -8.60 -5.66
N ILE A 139 10.91 -7.57 -6.43
CA ILE A 139 11.80 -6.58 -7.02
C ILE A 139 12.44 -5.70 -5.95
N ASN A 140 11.59 -5.07 -5.13
CA ASN A 140 11.98 -4.22 -4.01
C ASN A 140 11.83 -4.96 -2.67
N ASN A 141 12.30 -6.21 -2.61
CA ASN A 141 12.23 -6.98 -1.38
C ASN A 141 12.92 -6.23 -0.24
N PHE A 142 12.18 -5.97 0.84
CA PHE A 142 12.66 -5.14 1.96
C PHE A 142 13.90 -5.72 2.64
N VAL A 143 14.08 -7.04 2.64
CA VAL A 143 15.24 -7.71 3.26
C VAL A 143 16.47 -7.62 2.37
N PHE A 144 16.34 -8.07 1.12
CA PHE A 144 17.50 -8.24 0.23
C PHE A 144 17.89 -6.98 -0.55
N THR A 145 16.91 -6.10 -0.86
CA THR A 145 17.18 -4.89 -1.63
C THR A 145 17.37 -3.66 -0.72
N LYS A 146 16.59 -3.56 0.36
CA LYS A 146 16.64 -2.41 1.28
C LYS A 146 17.36 -2.71 2.60
N TYR A 147 17.77 -3.96 2.82
CA TYR A 147 18.46 -4.43 4.03
C TYR A 147 17.72 -4.14 5.34
N LEU A 148 16.39 -4.12 5.29
CA LEU A 148 15.54 -3.89 6.46
C LEU A 148 15.13 -5.21 7.12
N GLY A 149 14.97 -5.18 8.46
CA GLY A 149 14.49 -6.33 9.21
C GLY A 149 15.49 -7.46 9.42
N LEU A 150 16.78 -7.22 9.20
CA LEU A 150 17.83 -8.23 9.35
C LEU A 150 17.90 -8.87 10.74
N CYS A 151 17.55 -8.14 11.79
CA CYS A 151 17.56 -8.66 13.18
C CYS A 151 16.63 -9.88 13.32
N VAL A 152 15.41 -9.77 12.85
CA VAL A 152 14.42 -10.85 12.86
C VAL A 152 14.80 -11.92 11.84
N PHE A 153 15.27 -11.50 10.67
CA PHE A 153 15.70 -12.37 9.59
C PHE A 153 16.77 -13.38 10.02
N PHE A 154 17.86 -12.93 10.64
CA PHE A 154 18.91 -13.83 11.13
C PHE A 154 18.48 -14.63 12.35
N GLY A 155 17.66 -14.07 13.22
CA GLY A 155 17.17 -14.74 14.42
C GLY A 155 16.24 -15.90 14.11
N CYS A 156 15.29 -15.71 13.20
CA CYS A 156 14.22 -16.68 12.91
C CYS A 156 14.53 -17.66 11.77
N SER A 157 15.60 -17.44 10.99
CA SER A 157 15.96 -18.27 9.83
C SER A 157 16.80 -19.50 10.14
N GLN A 158 16.87 -19.95 11.41
CA GLN A 158 17.68 -21.12 11.78
C GLN A 158 17.03 -22.44 11.37
N LYS A 159 15.70 -22.55 11.46
CA LYS A 159 14.94 -23.75 11.12
C LYS A 159 13.76 -23.37 10.23
N ARG A 160 13.45 -24.21 9.22
CA ARG A 160 12.34 -23.94 8.27
C ARG A 160 11.00 -23.77 8.95
N GLY A 161 10.68 -24.62 9.94
CA GLY A 161 9.40 -24.53 10.65
C GLY A 161 9.21 -23.21 11.36
N THR A 162 10.26 -22.71 12.04
CA THR A 162 10.26 -21.41 12.72
C THR A 162 10.17 -20.25 11.70
N ALA A 163 10.92 -20.36 10.59
CA ALA A 163 10.96 -19.35 9.55
C ALA A 163 9.59 -19.18 8.87
N ILE A 164 8.93 -20.28 8.50
CA ILE A 164 7.59 -20.24 7.87
C ILE A 164 6.56 -19.68 8.85
N GLY A 165 6.52 -20.20 10.06
CA GLY A 165 5.55 -19.75 11.07
C GLY A 165 5.71 -18.27 11.39
N MET A 166 6.94 -17.81 11.60
CA MET A 166 7.23 -16.41 11.87
C MET A 166 6.94 -15.51 10.67
N GLY A 167 7.25 -15.98 9.48
CA GLY A 167 6.95 -15.25 8.24
C GLY A 167 5.45 -15.04 8.03
N ILE A 168 4.62 -16.05 8.30
CA ILE A 168 3.16 -15.95 8.22
C ILE A 168 2.62 -14.94 9.26
N VAL A 169 3.06 -15.07 10.52
CA VAL A 169 2.66 -14.16 11.60
C VAL A 169 3.05 -12.72 11.23
N PHE A 170 4.27 -12.52 10.75
CA PHE A 170 4.75 -11.21 10.32
C PHE A 170 3.92 -10.63 9.16
N ALA A 171 3.60 -11.44 8.15
CA ALA A 171 2.79 -11.01 7.00
C ALA A 171 1.39 -10.53 7.45
N VAL A 172 0.75 -11.25 8.37
CA VAL A 172 -0.55 -10.86 8.93
C VAL A 172 -0.44 -9.57 9.74
N VAL A 173 0.56 -9.49 10.62
CA VAL A 173 0.77 -8.31 11.49
C VAL A 173 1.02 -7.06 10.66
N ILE A 174 1.94 -7.13 9.68
CA ILE A 174 2.32 -5.95 8.89
C ILE A 174 1.16 -5.48 8.01
N THR A 175 0.40 -6.41 7.42
CA THR A 175 -0.77 -6.06 6.62
C THR A 175 -1.82 -5.35 7.48
N PHE A 176 -2.10 -5.89 8.66
CA PHE A 176 -3.05 -5.27 9.58
C PHE A 176 -2.57 -3.91 10.10
N ALA A 177 -1.30 -3.81 10.52
CA ALA A 177 -0.71 -2.57 11.01
C ALA A 177 -0.67 -1.49 9.92
N ALA A 178 -0.33 -1.85 8.69
CA ALA A 178 -0.27 -0.93 7.56
C ALA A 178 -1.67 -0.39 7.19
N MET A 179 -2.70 -1.24 7.24
CA MET A 179 -4.08 -0.81 7.00
C MET A 179 -4.60 0.14 8.09
N MET A 180 -4.27 -0.13 9.36
CA MET A 180 -4.57 0.80 10.44
C MET A 180 -3.83 2.12 10.30
N ALA A 181 -2.55 2.07 9.92
CA ALA A 181 -1.73 3.26 9.68
C ALA A 181 -2.25 4.09 8.51
N TRP A 182 -2.65 3.45 7.41
CA TRP A 182 -3.29 4.11 6.28
C TRP A 182 -4.58 4.83 6.70
N ALA A 183 -5.46 4.14 7.44
CA ALA A 183 -6.71 4.74 7.90
C ALA A 183 -6.45 5.95 8.79
N LEU A 184 -5.54 5.86 9.76
CA LEU A 184 -5.21 6.97 10.64
C LEU A 184 -4.55 8.13 9.88
N TYR A 185 -3.66 7.82 8.93
CA TYR A 185 -3.04 8.83 8.08
C TYR A 185 -4.09 9.61 7.28
N GLN A 186 -5.00 8.90 6.61
CA GLN A 186 -5.99 9.50 5.74
C GLN A 186 -7.06 10.33 6.50
N PHE A 187 -7.50 9.85 7.66
CA PHE A 187 -8.61 10.48 8.40
C PHE A 187 -8.16 11.47 9.48
N VAL A 188 -6.95 11.35 10.00
CA VAL A 188 -6.47 12.18 11.11
C VAL A 188 -5.26 13.02 10.71
N LEU A 189 -4.17 12.40 10.25
CA LEU A 189 -2.93 13.13 10.05
C LEU A 189 -3.00 14.10 8.86
N LYS A 190 -3.57 13.67 7.76
CA LYS A 190 -3.68 14.48 6.53
C LYS A 190 -4.61 15.70 6.70
N PRO A 191 -5.83 15.59 7.27
CA PRO A 191 -6.71 16.74 7.47
C PRO A 191 -6.14 17.79 8.44
N TYR A 192 -5.43 17.34 9.48
CA TYR A 192 -4.85 18.24 10.49
C TYR A 192 -3.43 18.68 10.18
N GLN A 193 -2.87 18.31 9.03
CA GLN A 193 -1.49 18.62 8.59
C GLN A 193 -0.40 18.21 9.61
N LEU A 194 -0.64 17.12 10.35
CA LEU A 194 0.26 16.60 11.39
C LEU A 194 1.27 15.57 10.82
N THR A 195 1.75 15.78 9.59
CA THR A 195 2.64 14.85 8.88
C THR A 195 3.97 14.63 9.60
N PHE A 196 4.45 15.60 10.39
CA PHE A 196 5.67 15.45 11.19
C PHE A 196 5.54 14.39 12.30
N LEU A 197 4.32 14.03 12.72
CA LEU A 197 4.05 12.99 13.71
C LEU A 197 3.92 11.58 13.11
N ASN A 198 4.00 11.43 11.78
CA ASN A 198 3.80 10.14 11.10
C ASN A 198 4.60 9.01 11.74
N ILE A 199 5.90 9.24 11.99
CA ILE A 199 6.80 8.21 12.52
C ILE A 199 6.35 7.75 13.91
N VAL A 200 6.06 8.68 14.81
CA VAL A 200 5.67 8.38 16.20
C VAL A 200 4.35 7.61 16.24
N VAL A 201 3.40 8.08 15.45
CA VAL A 201 2.06 7.46 15.35
C VAL A 201 2.16 6.06 14.75
N PHE A 202 2.94 5.86 13.69
CA PHE A 202 3.09 4.56 13.05
C PHE A 202 3.79 3.55 13.96
N ILE A 203 4.82 3.95 14.71
CA ILE A 203 5.44 3.09 15.72
C ILE A 203 4.41 2.67 16.79
N GLY A 204 3.60 3.60 17.27
CA GLY A 204 2.54 3.32 18.25
C GLY A 204 1.50 2.33 17.71
N LEU A 205 1.06 2.50 16.45
CA LEU A 205 0.10 1.61 15.79
C LEU A 205 0.66 0.21 15.56
N VAL A 206 1.91 0.11 15.10
CA VAL A 206 2.58 -1.18 14.94
C VAL A 206 2.68 -1.90 16.27
N SER A 207 3.10 -1.20 17.33
CA SER A 207 3.18 -1.77 18.68
C SER A 207 1.82 -2.30 19.16
N LEU A 208 0.75 -1.52 18.96
CA LEU A 208 -0.62 -1.93 19.31
C LEU A 208 -1.07 -3.16 18.51
N SER A 209 -0.77 -3.19 17.22
CA SER A 209 -1.12 -4.31 16.32
C SER A 209 -0.42 -5.59 16.74
N VAL A 210 0.87 -5.52 17.06
CA VAL A 210 1.64 -6.69 17.53
C VAL A 210 1.13 -7.20 18.87
N GLN A 211 0.80 -6.31 19.82
CA GLN A 211 0.20 -6.70 21.09
C GLN A 211 -1.16 -7.38 20.92
N GLY A 212 -1.96 -6.90 19.95
CA GLY A 212 -3.22 -7.53 19.58
C GLY A 212 -3.01 -8.96 19.07
N VAL A 213 -2.08 -9.15 18.15
CA VAL A 213 -1.75 -10.47 17.59
C VAL A 213 -1.14 -11.38 18.64
N ASP A 214 -0.24 -10.88 19.50
CA ASP A 214 0.33 -11.63 20.63
C ASP A 214 -0.79 -12.17 21.54
N THR A 215 -1.76 -11.33 21.88
CA THR A 215 -2.89 -11.72 22.73
C THR A 215 -3.76 -12.81 22.09
N VAL A 216 -3.97 -12.72 20.76
CA VAL A 216 -4.72 -13.73 20.00
C VAL A 216 -3.91 -15.04 19.92
N LEU A 217 -2.63 -14.95 19.58
CA LEU A 217 -1.75 -16.12 19.41
C LEU A 217 -1.61 -16.94 20.70
N ARG A 218 -1.53 -16.28 21.85
CA ARG A 218 -1.52 -16.93 23.18
C ARG A 218 -2.76 -17.79 23.42
N LYS A 219 -3.90 -17.39 22.87
CA LYS A 219 -5.18 -18.10 23.06
C LYS A 219 -5.41 -19.21 22.05
N VAL A 220 -5.03 -18.97 20.80
CA VAL A 220 -5.30 -19.88 19.67
C VAL A 220 -4.29 -21.01 19.64
N ASN A 221 -3.00 -20.72 19.81
CA ASN A 221 -1.96 -21.75 19.74
C ASN A 221 -0.80 -21.47 20.70
N PRO A 222 -0.91 -21.95 21.95
CA PRO A 222 0.11 -21.73 22.98
C PRO A 222 1.46 -22.41 22.66
N VAL A 223 1.48 -23.43 21.80
CA VAL A 223 2.71 -24.12 21.38
C VAL A 223 3.53 -23.22 20.45
N LEU A 224 2.88 -22.62 19.46
CA LEU A 224 3.49 -21.62 18.57
C LEU A 224 3.94 -20.39 19.35
N PHE A 225 3.13 -19.95 20.32
CA PHE A 225 3.50 -18.84 21.18
C PHE A 225 4.80 -19.07 21.94
N LYS A 226 4.99 -20.27 22.55
CA LYS A 226 6.24 -20.62 23.24
C LYS A 226 7.44 -20.67 22.30
N ALA A 227 7.24 -21.10 21.05
CA ALA A 227 8.30 -21.14 20.06
C ALA A 227 8.72 -19.74 19.58
N PHE A 228 7.79 -18.77 19.52
CA PHE A 228 8.01 -17.43 18.98
C PHE A 228 8.14 -16.33 20.03
N GLY A 229 7.92 -16.61 21.31
CA GLY A 229 7.72 -15.62 22.37
C GLY A 229 8.74 -14.48 22.44
N VAL A 230 10.04 -14.79 22.27
CA VAL A 230 11.12 -13.78 22.25
C VAL A 230 11.13 -13.01 20.90
N TYR A 231 10.83 -13.69 19.80
CA TYR A 231 10.88 -13.09 18.46
C TYR A 231 9.67 -12.19 18.17
N LEU A 232 8.54 -12.39 18.82
CA LEU A 232 7.37 -11.50 18.70
C LEU A 232 7.68 -10.08 19.19
N VAL A 233 8.48 -9.94 20.23
CA VAL A 233 8.93 -8.61 20.69
C VAL A 233 9.82 -7.95 19.65
N LEU A 234 10.64 -8.72 18.93
CA LEU A 234 11.47 -8.23 17.83
C LEU A 234 10.66 -7.78 16.60
N VAL A 235 9.43 -8.27 16.43
CA VAL A 235 8.52 -7.79 15.36
C VAL A 235 8.09 -6.35 15.58
N ILE A 236 7.92 -5.91 16.83
CA ILE A 236 7.58 -4.52 17.18
C ILE A 236 8.69 -3.57 16.72
N ALA A 237 9.95 -3.96 16.94
CA ALA A 237 11.12 -3.17 16.57
C ALA A 237 11.61 -3.45 15.14
N ASN A 238 10.78 -4.10 14.30
CA ASN A 238 11.18 -4.43 12.94
C ASN A 238 11.11 -3.21 12.02
N CYS A 239 12.25 -2.90 11.39
CA CYS A 239 12.36 -1.75 10.47
C CYS A 239 11.37 -1.81 9.29
N ILE A 240 11.00 -3.01 8.83
CA ILE A 240 10.00 -3.17 7.75
C ILE A 240 8.63 -2.70 8.22
N ALA A 241 8.27 -2.99 9.48
CA ALA A 241 6.98 -2.62 10.03
C ALA A 241 6.78 -1.09 10.12
N ILE A 242 7.87 -0.33 10.18
CA ILE A 242 7.86 1.13 10.15
C ILE A 242 7.96 1.64 8.70
N ALA A 243 8.80 1.00 7.87
CA ALA A 243 9.05 1.44 6.50
C ALA A 243 7.81 1.36 5.60
N VAL A 244 6.98 0.30 5.76
CA VAL A 244 5.77 0.11 4.95
C VAL A 244 4.76 1.24 5.18
N PRO A 245 4.32 1.57 6.41
CA PRO A 245 3.43 2.71 6.65
C PRO A 245 3.99 4.06 6.16
N LEU A 246 5.31 4.29 6.29
CA LEU A 246 5.94 5.49 5.75
C LEU A 246 5.80 5.56 4.23
N MET A 247 6.11 4.49 3.52
CA MET A 247 5.95 4.44 2.06
C MET A 247 4.49 4.63 1.63
N LEU A 248 3.51 4.16 2.42
CA LEU A 248 2.09 4.37 2.14
C LEU A 248 1.72 5.86 2.24
N ALA A 249 2.26 6.55 3.24
CA ALA A 249 2.03 7.97 3.44
C ALA A 249 2.73 8.82 2.38
N ASP A 250 4.00 8.53 2.07
CA ASP A 250 4.81 9.30 1.11
C ASP A 250 4.27 9.20 -0.31
N ASN A 251 3.80 8.02 -0.72
CA ASN A 251 3.22 7.80 -2.06
C ASN A 251 1.71 8.06 -2.13
N GLU A 252 1.07 8.46 -1.02
CA GLU A 252 -0.37 8.70 -0.93
C GLU A 252 -1.23 7.56 -1.51
N TYR A 253 -0.85 6.32 -1.24
CA TYR A 253 -1.55 5.15 -1.76
C TYR A 253 -3.01 5.07 -1.30
N THR A 254 -3.86 4.55 -2.19
CA THR A 254 -5.24 4.20 -1.86
C THR A 254 -5.30 2.98 -0.93
N ALA A 255 -6.47 2.69 -0.34
CA ALA A 255 -6.65 1.53 0.54
C ALA A 255 -6.23 0.21 -0.12
N TRP A 256 -6.61 -0.03 -1.37
CA TRP A 256 -6.29 -1.25 -2.11
C TRP A 256 -4.80 -1.37 -2.46
N GLU A 257 -4.17 -0.27 -2.82
CA GLU A 257 -2.72 -0.23 -3.09
C GLU A 257 -1.93 -0.42 -1.81
N SER A 258 -2.38 0.19 -0.71
CA SER A 258 -1.80 0.00 0.62
C SER A 258 -1.88 -1.46 1.08
N PHE A 259 -3.02 -2.11 0.86
CA PHE A 259 -3.19 -3.53 1.12
C PHE A 259 -2.24 -4.38 0.25
N SER A 260 -2.12 -4.04 -1.03
CA SER A 260 -1.27 -4.74 -1.99
C SER A 260 0.21 -4.62 -1.61
N LEU A 261 0.68 -3.40 -1.26
CA LEU A 261 2.05 -3.16 -0.81
C LEU A 261 2.36 -3.91 0.49
N ALA A 262 1.48 -3.82 1.49
CA ALA A 262 1.70 -4.43 2.80
C ALA A 262 1.70 -5.97 2.74
N SER A 263 0.76 -6.55 1.99
CA SER A 263 0.72 -8.01 1.78
C SER A 263 1.93 -8.49 0.96
N GLY A 264 2.33 -7.73 -0.07
CA GLY A 264 3.56 -7.99 -0.85
C GLY A 264 4.82 -7.96 0.02
N ALA A 265 4.96 -6.93 0.87
CA ALA A 265 6.09 -6.83 1.80
C ALA A 265 6.14 -7.99 2.81
N GLY A 266 4.97 -8.38 3.34
CA GLY A 266 4.86 -9.52 4.27
C GLY A 266 5.23 -10.84 3.61
N ILE A 267 4.74 -11.11 2.40
CA ILE A 267 5.09 -12.32 1.63
C ILE A 267 6.54 -12.29 1.19
N GLY A 268 7.08 -11.14 0.79
CA GLY A 268 8.49 -10.97 0.46
C GLY A 268 9.40 -11.30 1.65
N PHE A 269 9.01 -10.90 2.85
CA PHE A 269 9.73 -11.27 4.08
C PHE A 269 9.66 -12.77 4.37
N LEU A 270 8.50 -13.40 4.19
CA LEU A 270 8.33 -14.84 4.34
C LEU A 270 9.21 -15.61 3.35
N ILE A 271 9.23 -15.20 2.07
CA ILE A 271 10.10 -15.81 1.06
C ILE A 271 11.57 -15.69 1.47
N ALA A 272 11.99 -14.51 1.91
CA ALA A 272 13.36 -14.29 2.36
C ALA A 272 13.75 -15.20 3.53
N LEU A 273 12.90 -15.27 4.56
CA LEU A 273 13.10 -16.17 5.71
C LEU A 273 13.19 -17.63 5.29
N PHE A 274 12.29 -18.07 4.42
CA PHE A 274 12.26 -19.46 3.94
C PHE A 274 13.52 -19.82 3.17
N LEU A 275 13.92 -19.01 2.20
CA LEU A 275 15.13 -19.21 1.41
C LEU A 275 16.36 -19.30 2.30
N MET A 276 16.49 -18.37 3.25
CA MET A 276 17.62 -18.36 4.18
C MET A 276 17.64 -19.61 5.08
N ALA A 277 16.47 -20.01 5.59
CA ALA A 277 16.38 -21.22 6.42
C ALA A 277 16.75 -22.48 5.66
N CYS A 278 16.35 -22.61 4.39
CA CYS A 278 16.73 -23.74 3.53
C CYS A 278 18.23 -23.85 3.33
N VAL A 279 18.92 -22.73 3.14
CA VAL A 279 20.38 -22.74 2.98
C VAL A 279 21.08 -23.01 4.29
N ARG A 280 20.62 -22.37 5.40
CA ARG A 280 21.24 -22.58 6.71
C ARG A 280 21.16 -24.02 7.21
N GLU A 281 20.02 -24.71 7.02
CA GLU A 281 19.88 -26.13 7.36
C GLU A 281 20.86 -27.01 6.57
N LYS A 282 21.14 -26.69 5.30
CA LYS A 282 22.14 -27.40 4.49
C LYS A 282 23.57 -27.09 4.96
N LEU A 283 23.83 -25.86 5.35
CA LEU A 283 25.14 -25.43 5.87
C LEU A 283 25.50 -26.06 7.20
N GLU A 284 24.53 -26.39 8.03
CA GLU A 284 24.76 -27.14 9.29
C GLU A 284 25.34 -28.55 9.02
N LEU A 285 24.98 -29.16 7.90
CA LEU A 285 25.49 -30.47 7.46
C LEU A 285 26.80 -30.38 6.70
N ALA A 286 27.20 -29.20 6.27
CA ALA A 286 28.42 -28.99 5.47
C ALA A 286 29.65 -28.81 6.38
N LYS A 287 30.83 -29.20 5.86
CA LYS A 287 32.12 -28.97 6.54
C LYS A 287 32.55 -27.51 6.36
N VAL A 288 32.02 -26.63 7.21
CA VAL A 288 32.37 -25.21 7.23
C VAL A 288 33.52 -24.98 8.22
N PRO A 289 34.58 -24.21 7.86
CA PRO A 289 35.62 -23.82 8.78
C PRO A 289 35.06 -23.15 10.04
N LEU A 290 35.63 -23.43 11.21
CA LEU A 290 35.15 -22.91 12.49
C LEU A 290 35.03 -21.38 12.52
N SER A 291 35.93 -20.67 11.85
CA SER A 291 35.94 -19.21 11.74
C SER A 291 34.71 -18.63 11.03
N PHE A 292 34.09 -19.38 10.14
CA PHE A 292 32.91 -18.96 9.39
C PHE A 292 31.60 -19.55 9.91
N LYS A 293 31.68 -20.50 10.84
CA LYS A 293 30.49 -21.19 11.36
C LYS A 293 29.57 -20.24 12.13
N GLY A 294 28.27 -20.32 11.86
CA GLY A 294 27.22 -19.53 12.53
C GLY A 294 26.80 -18.26 11.79
N LEU A 295 26.89 -17.10 12.43
CA LEU A 295 26.48 -15.82 11.86
C LEU A 295 27.32 -15.36 10.66
N PRO A 296 28.67 -15.49 10.66
CA PRO A 296 29.47 -14.98 9.52
C PRO A 296 29.05 -15.59 8.18
N ILE A 297 28.85 -16.91 8.11
CA ILE A 297 28.42 -17.56 6.86
C ILE A 297 26.98 -17.16 6.51
N ALA A 298 26.13 -16.91 7.49
CA ALA A 298 24.79 -16.44 7.26
C ALA A 298 24.77 -15.06 6.58
N PHE A 299 25.67 -14.14 6.96
CA PHE A 299 25.84 -12.84 6.31
C PHE A 299 26.34 -12.99 4.87
N VAL A 300 27.32 -13.89 4.62
CA VAL A 300 27.80 -14.16 3.26
C VAL A 300 26.65 -14.66 2.37
N VAL A 301 25.84 -15.60 2.86
CA VAL A 301 24.68 -16.13 2.13
C VAL A 301 23.63 -15.03 1.89
N ALA A 302 23.35 -14.19 2.88
CA ALA A 302 22.43 -13.07 2.71
C ALA A 302 22.93 -12.09 1.64
N GLY A 303 24.24 -11.81 1.59
CA GLY A 303 24.86 -11.02 0.53
C GLY A 303 24.71 -11.63 -0.85
N LEU A 304 24.89 -12.95 -0.98
CA LEU A 304 24.67 -13.66 -2.25
C LEU A 304 23.20 -13.61 -2.69
N PHE A 305 22.25 -13.76 -1.77
CA PHE A 305 20.83 -13.55 -2.08
C PHE A 305 20.54 -12.11 -2.51
N ALA A 306 21.10 -11.13 -1.85
CA ALA A 306 20.94 -9.74 -2.24
C ALA A 306 21.46 -9.47 -3.65
N LEU A 307 22.61 -10.01 -4.03
CA LEU A 307 23.13 -9.95 -5.39
C LEU A 307 22.20 -10.63 -6.41
N ALA A 308 21.65 -11.80 -6.06
CA ALA A 308 20.69 -12.49 -6.92
C ALA A 308 19.38 -11.67 -7.10
N PHE A 309 18.90 -11.03 -6.05
CA PHE A 309 17.69 -10.19 -6.10
C PHE A 309 17.93 -8.87 -6.82
N LEU A 310 19.15 -8.35 -6.86
CA LEU A 310 19.53 -7.22 -7.72
C LEU A 310 19.26 -7.49 -9.21
N GLY A 311 19.32 -8.75 -9.66
CA GLY A 311 18.94 -9.12 -11.02
C GLY A 311 17.48 -8.82 -11.37
N PHE A 312 16.60 -8.69 -10.38
CA PHE A 312 15.20 -8.29 -10.61
C PHE A 312 15.01 -6.77 -10.64
N SER A 313 15.98 -5.98 -10.15
CA SER A 313 15.83 -4.51 -10.00
C SER A 313 15.73 -3.74 -11.33
N GLY A 314 16.03 -4.39 -12.47
CA GLY A 314 15.86 -3.83 -13.81
C GLY A 314 14.52 -4.17 -14.48
N LEU A 315 13.68 -4.97 -13.84
CA LEU A 315 12.38 -5.35 -14.37
C LEU A 315 11.35 -4.26 -14.03
N SER A 316 11.03 -3.40 -14.99
CA SER A 316 9.84 -2.56 -14.93
C SER A 316 8.64 -3.42 -15.33
N ILE A 317 7.78 -3.77 -14.38
CA ILE A 317 6.53 -4.47 -14.67
C ILE A 317 5.48 -3.37 -14.95
N TYR A 318 5.21 -3.14 -16.21
CA TYR A 318 4.08 -2.33 -16.68
C TYR A 318 2.97 -3.22 -17.15
#